data_16240a568c83f80b8d0d471c92666030
#
_entry.id   16240a568c83f80b8d0d471c92666030
#
_cell.length_a   1.000
_cell.length_b   1.000
_cell.length_c   1.000
_cell.angle_alpha   90.00
_cell.angle_beta   90.00
_cell.angle_gamma   90.00
#
_symmetry.space_group_name_H-M   'P 1'
#
loop_
_entity.id
_entity.type
_entity.pdbx_description
1 polymer ?
#
loop_
_entity_poly.entity_id
_entity_poly.type
_entity_poly.pdbx_seq_one_letter_code
_entity_poly.pdbx_strand_id
1 'polypeptide(L)'
;VRRTHIAEVVKVARKKHPGLDIKVEDWRLTFFEGSAGAQKLQTNYENLVSKDYEIVDLANDSFLEDISDYADRFRVTCYDPRLMASHHQKGKHEYLITRQLFDADLLINLPKMKTHIKAGLTGAMKNLVGINGHKEFLPHHILGSSETGGDCYYKSGGMRNLYDAVWEQYWTRYGTLTAPAGRAGELALGAMWRVSRILTGDSISTGSWHGNETVWRMTLDLNH
;
A
#
# COMPACT_ATOMS: atom_id res chain seq x y z
N VAL A 1 3.96 -1.87 17.77
CA VAL A 1 4.92 -1.72 18.88
C VAL A 1 4.58 -0.43 19.60
N ARG A 2 4.58 -0.43 20.95
CA ARG A 2 4.38 0.79 21.73
C ARG A 2 5.67 1.62 21.70
N ARG A 3 5.55 2.96 21.69
CA ARG A 3 6.71 3.87 21.77
C ARG A 3 7.65 3.51 22.94
N THR A 4 7.09 3.02 24.05
CA THR A 4 7.84 2.55 25.22
C THR A 4 8.77 1.37 24.92
N HIS A 5 8.36 0.41 24.06
CA HIS A 5 9.21 -0.74 23.69
C HIS A 5 10.40 -0.30 22.85
N ILE A 6 10.18 0.61 21.91
CA ILE A 6 11.27 1.19 21.09
C ILE A 6 12.26 1.92 22.01
N ALA A 7 11.76 2.75 22.92
CA ALA A 7 12.59 3.49 23.88
C ALA A 7 13.46 2.57 24.75
N GLU A 8 12.92 1.43 25.20
CA GLU A 8 13.69 0.47 26.00
C GLU A 8 14.77 -0.22 25.16
N VAL A 9 14.48 -0.60 23.91
CA VAL A 9 15.49 -1.18 23.00
C VAL A 9 16.62 -0.18 22.77
N VAL A 10 16.31 1.07 22.46
CA VAL A 10 17.30 2.14 22.26
C VAL A 10 18.12 2.37 23.53
N LYS A 11 17.50 2.43 24.69
CA LYS A 11 18.18 2.58 25.97
C LYS A 11 19.18 1.45 26.25
N VAL A 12 18.78 0.20 26.02
CA VAL A 12 19.66 -0.96 26.20
C VAL A 12 20.82 -0.94 25.22
N ALA A 13 20.54 -0.64 23.93
CA ALA A 13 21.56 -0.57 22.89
C ALA A 13 22.61 0.52 23.22
N ARG A 14 22.18 1.75 23.56
CA ARG A 14 23.07 2.84 23.97
C ARG A 14 23.88 2.53 25.23
N LYS A 15 23.30 1.81 26.19
CA LYS A 15 24.01 1.39 27.39
C LYS A 15 25.13 0.40 27.08
N LYS A 16 24.88 -0.56 26.17
CA LYS A 16 25.86 -1.58 25.80
C LYS A 16 26.89 -1.08 24.79
N HIS A 17 26.50 -0.16 23.94
CA HIS A 17 27.29 0.35 22.83
C HIS A 17 27.15 1.88 22.74
N PRO A 18 27.81 2.64 23.63
CA PRO A 18 27.64 4.09 23.74
C PRO A 18 28.10 4.89 22.52
N GLY A 19 28.88 4.27 21.62
CA GLY A 19 29.34 4.88 20.38
C GLY A 19 28.41 4.71 19.17
N LEU A 20 27.27 4.01 19.32
CA LEU A 20 26.32 3.84 18.24
C LEU A 20 25.48 5.10 18.02
N ASP A 21 25.42 5.57 16.77
CA ASP A 21 24.41 6.53 16.32
C ASP A 21 23.10 5.80 16.06
N ILE A 22 22.12 5.93 16.97
CA ILE A 22 20.84 5.26 16.89
C ILE A 22 19.77 6.26 16.52
N LYS A 23 19.19 6.11 15.32
CA LYS A 23 18.06 6.87 14.82
C LYS A 23 16.75 6.10 14.99
N VAL A 24 15.69 6.79 15.34
CA VAL A 24 14.31 6.25 15.40
C VAL A 24 13.42 7.22 14.63
N GLU A 25 12.93 6.80 13.49
CA GLU A 25 12.23 7.68 12.57
C GLU A 25 10.93 7.08 12.04
N ASP A 26 10.05 7.93 11.56
CA ASP A 26 8.83 7.57 10.82
C ASP A 26 8.97 8.06 9.38
N TRP A 27 9.15 7.14 8.45
CA TRP A 27 9.44 7.44 7.04
C TRP A 27 8.20 7.61 6.16
N ARG A 28 7.00 7.67 6.75
CA ARG A 28 5.79 7.85 5.97
C ARG A 28 5.67 9.29 5.48
N LEU A 29 5.51 9.46 4.15
CA LEU A 29 5.23 10.75 3.53
C LEU A 29 3.75 11.11 3.53
N THR A 30 2.87 10.10 3.67
CA THR A 30 1.42 10.28 3.62
C THR A 30 0.78 9.94 4.94
N PHE A 31 -0.07 10.84 5.43
CA PHE A 31 -0.87 10.64 6.64
C PHE A 31 -2.34 10.64 6.26
N PHE A 32 -3.12 9.80 6.95
CA PHE A 32 -4.57 9.89 6.88
C PHE A 32 -5.03 11.10 7.71
N GLU A 33 -5.64 12.07 7.05
CA GLU A 33 -6.34 13.16 7.71
C GLU A 33 -7.85 12.91 7.65
N GLY A 34 -8.51 12.89 8.81
CA GLY A 34 -9.95 12.80 8.94
C GLY A 34 -10.53 11.42 9.17
N SER A 35 -11.80 11.37 9.52
CA SER A 35 -12.55 10.18 9.93
C SER A 35 -12.91 9.22 8.78
N ALA A 36 -12.73 9.62 7.54
CA ALA A 36 -13.15 8.88 6.35
C ALA A 36 -11.98 8.19 5.61
N GLY A 37 -10.77 8.23 6.15
CA GLY A 37 -9.61 7.61 5.50
C GLY A 37 -9.12 8.32 4.25
N ALA A 38 -9.63 9.52 3.97
CA ALA A 38 -9.13 10.35 2.89
C ALA A 38 -7.67 10.74 3.16
N GLN A 39 -6.80 10.43 2.24
CA GLN A 39 -5.43 10.87 2.30
C GLN A 39 -5.28 12.20 1.61
N LYS A 40 -4.70 13.16 2.31
CA LYS A 40 -4.13 14.32 1.65
C LYS A 40 -2.87 13.83 0.93
N LEU A 41 -3.01 13.57 -0.36
CA LEU A 41 -1.88 13.26 -1.22
C LEU A 41 -0.88 14.39 -1.12
N GLN A 42 0.32 14.08 -0.72
CA GLN A 42 1.42 15.00 -0.85
C GLN A 42 1.80 15.01 -2.34
N THR A 43 1.36 16.04 -3.04
CA THR A 43 1.39 16.15 -4.50
C THR A 43 2.78 16.41 -5.08
N ASN A 44 3.84 16.37 -4.28
CA ASN A 44 5.17 16.77 -4.76
C ASN A 44 6.30 15.91 -4.19
N TYR A 45 6.14 14.59 -4.26
CA TYR A 45 7.21 13.67 -3.87
C TYR A 45 8.44 13.77 -4.79
N GLU A 46 8.31 14.26 -6.03
CA GLU A 46 9.43 14.46 -6.96
C GLU A 46 10.52 15.35 -6.35
N ASN A 47 10.15 16.37 -5.58
CA ASN A 47 11.11 17.20 -4.86
C ASN A 47 11.73 16.51 -3.63
N LEU A 48 11.10 15.48 -3.11
CA LEU A 48 11.56 14.70 -1.95
C LEU A 48 12.45 13.53 -2.38
N VAL A 49 12.21 12.97 -3.57
CA VAL A 49 12.98 11.85 -4.10
C VAL A 49 14.48 12.16 -4.11
N SER A 50 14.90 13.34 -4.57
CA SER A 50 16.31 13.68 -4.63
C SER A 50 16.99 13.92 -3.28
N LYS A 51 16.23 14.23 -2.23
CA LYS A 51 16.74 14.60 -0.92
C LYS A 51 16.69 13.45 0.10
N ASP A 52 15.51 12.90 0.31
CA ASP A 52 15.26 11.99 1.43
C ASP A 52 14.90 10.58 0.96
N TYR A 53 14.56 10.39 -0.32
CA TYR A 53 14.15 9.14 -0.91
C TYR A 53 14.86 8.86 -2.22
N GLU A 54 14.85 7.60 -2.61
CA GLU A 54 15.38 7.09 -3.86
C GLU A 54 14.38 6.15 -4.51
N ILE A 55 14.24 6.25 -5.83
CA ILE A 55 13.47 5.27 -6.60
C ILE A 55 14.40 4.10 -6.91
N VAL A 56 14.02 2.93 -6.43
CA VAL A 56 14.68 1.66 -6.71
C VAL A 56 13.79 0.88 -7.67
N ASP A 57 14.31 0.54 -8.84
CA ASP A 57 13.64 -0.30 -9.82
C ASP A 57 14.23 -1.71 -9.76
N LEU A 58 13.41 -2.70 -9.42
CA LEU A 58 13.78 -4.11 -9.41
C LEU A 58 13.69 -4.75 -10.80
N ALA A 59 13.07 -4.06 -11.75
CA ALA A 59 12.92 -4.55 -13.13
C ALA A 59 12.40 -6.00 -13.16
N ASN A 60 13.10 -6.91 -13.87
CA ASN A 60 12.74 -8.32 -14.00
C ASN A 60 13.01 -9.16 -12.73
N ASP A 61 13.72 -8.63 -11.74
CA ASP A 61 14.01 -9.33 -10.47
C ASP A 61 12.86 -9.20 -9.46
N SER A 62 11.86 -8.36 -9.76
CA SER A 62 10.66 -8.22 -8.93
C SER A 62 9.78 -9.48 -8.99
N PHE A 63 9.27 -9.89 -7.84
CA PHE A 63 8.24 -10.94 -7.76
C PHE A 63 6.92 -10.53 -8.44
N LEU A 64 6.69 -9.24 -8.67
CA LEU A 64 5.53 -8.74 -9.41
C LEU A 64 5.66 -8.98 -10.92
N GLU A 65 6.87 -9.25 -11.45
CA GLU A 65 7.08 -9.52 -12.87
C GLU A 65 6.26 -10.74 -13.34
N ASP A 66 6.11 -11.78 -12.52
CA ASP A 66 5.29 -12.96 -12.83
C ASP A 66 3.81 -12.63 -13.14
N ILE A 67 3.31 -11.49 -12.64
CA ILE A 67 1.93 -11.04 -12.81
C ILE A 67 1.85 -9.68 -13.53
N SER A 68 2.93 -9.27 -14.17
CA SER A 68 3.05 -7.95 -14.83
C SER A 68 2.14 -7.78 -16.04
N ASP A 69 1.63 -8.88 -16.63
CA ASP A 69 0.60 -8.82 -17.67
C ASP A 69 -0.70 -8.15 -17.21
N TYR A 70 -0.88 -8.02 -15.88
CA TYR A 70 -2.01 -7.36 -15.23
C TYR A 70 -1.62 -6.03 -14.55
N ALA A 71 -0.44 -5.49 -14.83
CA ALA A 71 0.09 -4.31 -14.12
C ALA A 71 -0.77 -3.05 -14.30
N ASP A 72 -1.47 -2.91 -15.41
CA ASP A 72 -2.46 -1.85 -15.66
C ASP A 72 -3.63 -1.87 -14.66
N ARG A 73 -3.86 -3.03 -14.01
CA ARG A 73 -4.89 -3.25 -12.99
C ARG A 73 -4.34 -3.34 -11.56
N PHE A 74 -3.05 -3.10 -11.36
CA PHE A 74 -2.50 -3.00 -10.00
C PHE A 74 -3.12 -1.83 -9.26
N ARG A 75 -3.54 -2.08 -8.02
CA ARG A 75 -4.24 -1.09 -7.21
C ARG A 75 -3.77 -1.11 -5.76
N VAL A 76 -3.90 0.05 -5.15
CA VAL A 76 -3.86 0.23 -3.70
C VAL A 76 -5.11 0.99 -3.28
N THR A 77 -5.61 0.72 -2.08
CA THR A 77 -6.84 1.35 -1.58
C THR A 77 -6.65 2.85 -1.38
N CYS A 78 -7.60 3.66 -1.86
CA CYS A 78 -7.68 5.10 -1.65
C CYS A 78 -6.60 5.94 -2.36
N TYR A 79 -6.22 5.55 -3.59
CA TYR A 79 -5.27 6.30 -4.42
C TYR A 79 -5.74 6.39 -5.88
N ASP A 80 -5.20 7.36 -6.61
CA ASP A 80 -5.40 7.46 -8.05
C ASP A 80 -4.79 6.22 -8.74
N PRO A 81 -5.61 5.41 -9.44
CA PRO A 81 -5.14 4.19 -10.08
C PRO A 81 -4.10 4.42 -11.18
N ARG A 82 -4.10 5.60 -11.80
CA ARG A 82 -3.17 5.94 -12.90
C ARG A 82 -1.73 6.08 -12.42
N LEU A 83 -1.52 6.52 -11.17
CA LEU A 83 -0.19 6.71 -10.59
C LEU A 83 0.50 5.36 -10.39
N MET A 84 -0.23 4.33 -9.96
CA MET A 84 0.31 2.98 -9.81
C MET A 84 0.89 2.42 -11.12
N ALA A 85 0.18 2.60 -12.22
CA ALA A 85 0.59 2.10 -13.54
C ALA A 85 1.87 2.77 -14.07
N SER A 86 2.24 3.95 -13.57
CA SER A 86 3.49 4.61 -13.95
C SER A 86 4.72 3.97 -13.32
N HIS A 87 4.55 3.28 -12.18
CA HIS A 87 5.62 2.68 -11.39
C HIS A 87 5.75 1.17 -11.55
N HIS A 88 4.68 0.50 -11.98
CA HIS A 88 4.67 -0.95 -12.15
C HIS A 88 4.12 -1.32 -13.52
N GLN A 89 4.96 -1.91 -14.33
CA GLN A 89 4.65 -2.48 -15.64
C GLN A 89 5.68 -3.56 -15.97
N LYS A 90 5.47 -4.30 -17.04
CA LYS A 90 6.41 -5.35 -17.45
C LYS A 90 7.83 -4.82 -17.59
N GLY A 91 8.77 -5.46 -16.91
CA GLY A 91 10.20 -5.07 -16.88
C GLY A 91 10.51 -3.81 -16.08
N LYS A 92 9.52 -3.28 -15.32
CA LYS A 92 9.70 -2.09 -14.46
C LYS A 92 8.86 -2.21 -13.19
N HIS A 93 9.52 -2.25 -12.03
CA HIS A 93 8.85 -2.33 -10.73
C HIS A 93 9.54 -1.43 -9.72
N GLU A 94 9.09 -0.18 -9.65
CA GLU A 94 9.69 0.88 -8.86
C GLU A 94 9.12 0.95 -7.43
N TYR A 95 10.01 1.21 -6.48
CA TYR A 95 9.71 1.50 -5.08
C TYR A 95 10.38 2.78 -4.63
N LEU A 96 9.71 3.58 -3.80
CA LEU A 96 10.23 4.83 -3.27
C LEU A 96 10.85 4.59 -1.88
N ILE A 97 12.14 4.30 -1.83
CA ILE A 97 12.84 3.88 -0.61
C ILE A 97 13.52 5.07 0.07
N THR A 98 13.46 5.11 1.40
CA THR A 98 14.18 6.13 2.17
C THR A 98 15.68 5.97 2.05
N ARG A 99 16.41 7.07 1.77
CA ARG A 99 17.89 7.07 1.69
C ARG A 99 18.55 6.64 3.00
N GLN A 100 17.92 6.92 4.12
CA GLN A 100 18.43 6.53 5.44
C GLN A 100 18.61 5.01 5.59
N LEU A 101 17.89 4.22 4.81
CA LEU A 101 18.09 2.76 4.80
C LEU A 101 19.47 2.41 4.23
N PHE A 102 19.90 3.08 3.17
CA PHE A 102 21.21 2.84 2.52
C PHE A 102 22.38 3.43 3.32
N ASP A 103 22.11 4.44 4.15
CA ASP A 103 23.10 5.06 5.02
C ASP A 103 23.31 4.29 6.36
N ALA A 104 22.47 3.31 6.65
CA ALA A 104 22.49 2.58 7.91
C ALA A 104 23.33 1.31 7.82
N ASP A 105 24.30 1.11 8.73
CA ASP A 105 25.05 -0.13 8.85
C ASP A 105 24.18 -1.30 9.34
N LEU A 106 23.10 -1.01 10.06
CA LEU A 106 22.19 -2.01 10.63
C LEU A 106 20.77 -1.49 10.76
N LEU A 107 19.82 -2.23 10.21
CA LEU A 107 18.39 -2.03 10.40
C LEU A 107 17.83 -3.01 11.43
N ILE A 108 17.28 -2.51 12.53
CA ILE A 108 16.59 -3.34 13.53
C ILE A 108 15.08 -3.27 13.29
N ASN A 109 14.52 -4.34 12.74
CA ASN A 109 13.10 -4.46 12.45
C ASN A 109 12.33 -4.95 13.68
N LEU A 110 11.45 -4.11 14.26
CA LEU A 110 10.64 -4.40 15.45
C LEU A 110 9.15 -4.48 15.09
N PRO A 111 8.68 -5.57 14.49
CA PRO A 111 7.30 -5.69 14.04
C PRO A 111 6.33 -5.91 15.20
N LYS A 112 5.10 -5.42 15.04
CA LYS A 112 3.96 -5.87 15.83
C LYS A 112 3.20 -6.91 15.03
N MET A 113 3.14 -8.14 15.52
CA MET A 113 2.31 -9.17 14.91
C MET A 113 0.82 -8.81 15.04
N LYS A 114 0.12 -8.86 13.92
CA LYS A 114 -1.32 -8.63 13.83
C LYS A 114 -1.90 -9.29 12.58
N THR A 115 -3.19 -9.55 12.57
CA THR A 115 -3.91 -9.95 11.37
C THR A 115 -3.92 -8.84 10.33
N HIS A 116 -3.97 -9.21 9.06
CA HIS A 116 -4.06 -8.31 7.93
C HIS A 116 -5.05 -8.84 6.90
N ILE A 117 -5.99 -8.00 6.49
CA ILE A 117 -7.11 -8.43 5.64
C ILE A 117 -6.70 -8.94 4.25
N LYS A 118 -5.53 -8.52 3.72
CA LYS A 118 -5.04 -8.93 2.39
C LYS A 118 -3.88 -9.92 2.46
N ALA A 119 -2.99 -9.77 3.44
CA ALA A 119 -1.79 -10.60 3.58
C ALA A 119 -1.94 -11.70 4.65
N GLY A 120 -3.12 -11.85 5.25
CA GLY A 120 -3.37 -12.76 6.37
C GLY A 120 -2.67 -12.31 7.66
N LEU A 121 -1.35 -12.12 7.62
CA LEU A 121 -0.52 -11.74 8.76
C LEU A 121 0.37 -10.52 8.46
N THR A 122 0.53 -9.65 9.42
CA THR A 122 1.59 -8.64 9.46
C THR A 122 2.64 -9.08 10.47
N GLY A 123 3.84 -9.39 9.99
CA GLY A 123 5.01 -9.77 10.77
C GLY A 123 6.25 -8.97 10.33
N ALA A 124 7.44 -9.54 10.49
CA ALA A 124 8.70 -8.87 10.18
C ALA A 124 8.79 -8.43 8.71
N MET A 125 8.50 -9.33 7.78
CA MET A 125 8.55 -9.02 6.34
C MET A 125 7.60 -7.89 5.96
N LYS A 126 6.32 -8.00 6.33
CA LYS A 126 5.33 -6.96 6.01
C LYS A 126 5.60 -5.62 6.71
N ASN A 127 6.35 -5.60 7.81
CA ASN A 127 6.73 -4.35 8.48
C ASN A 127 7.69 -3.52 7.64
N LEU A 128 8.53 -4.16 6.81
CA LEU A 128 9.44 -3.47 5.88
C LEU A 128 8.71 -2.73 4.75
N VAL A 129 7.44 -3.02 4.48
CA VAL A 129 6.62 -2.17 3.60
C VAL A 129 6.64 -0.69 4.05
N GLY A 130 6.94 -0.44 5.33
CA GLY A 130 7.10 0.91 5.90
C GLY A 130 8.35 1.68 5.46
N ILE A 131 9.33 1.04 4.79
CA ILE A 131 10.51 1.74 4.22
C ILE A 131 10.15 2.50 2.95
N ASN A 132 9.06 2.14 2.31
CA ASN A 132 8.56 2.83 1.13
C ASN A 132 7.76 4.07 1.52
N GLY A 133 8.13 5.21 0.94
CA GLY A 133 7.62 6.52 1.32
C GLY A 133 6.20 6.82 0.85
N HIS A 134 5.76 6.26 -0.28
CA HIS A 134 4.46 6.61 -0.86
C HIS A 134 3.70 5.38 -1.37
N LYS A 135 2.39 5.32 -1.06
CA LYS A 135 1.57 4.14 -1.34
C LYS A 135 1.33 3.86 -2.82
N GLU A 136 1.45 4.83 -3.70
CA GLU A 136 1.30 4.61 -5.14
C GLU A 136 2.38 3.71 -5.75
N PHE A 137 3.46 3.45 -5.01
CA PHE A 137 4.48 2.47 -5.34
C PHE A 137 4.20 1.07 -4.74
N LEU A 138 3.06 0.87 -4.09
CA LEU A 138 2.78 -0.34 -3.30
C LEU A 138 1.52 -1.06 -3.81
N PRO A 139 1.59 -1.85 -4.88
CA PRO A 139 0.44 -2.60 -5.35
C PRO A 139 -0.02 -3.61 -4.29
N HIS A 140 -1.32 -3.60 -4.00
CA HIS A 140 -1.92 -4.45 -2.98
C HIS A 140 -2.92 -5.46 -3.55
N HIS A 141 -3.34 -5.29 -4.79
CA HIS A 141 -4.24 -6.20 -5.49
C HIS A 141 -4.31 -5.88 -6.99
N ILE A 142 -4.71 -6.87 -7.77
CA ILE A 142 -5.11 -6.75 -9.16
C ILE A 142 -6.63 -6.58 -9.19
N LEU A 143 -7.12 -5.49 -9.76
CA LEU A 143 -8.56 -5.24 -9.87
C LEU A 143 -9.26 -6.34 -10.65
N GLY A 144 -10.41 -6.80 -10.14
CA GLY A 144 -11.25 -7.82 -10.77
C GLY A 144 -11.26 -9.16 -10.03
N SER A 145 -12.01 -10.10 -10.59
CA SER A 145 -12.12 -11.46 -10.05
C SER A 145 -11.01 -12.39 -10.56
N SER A 146 -10.83 -13.51 -9.87
CA SER A 146 -9.91 -14.57 -10.32
C SER A 146 -10.27 -15.13 -11.71
N GLU A 147 -11.53 -15.12 -12.08
CA GLU A 147 -11.99 -15.54 -13.42
C GLU A 147 -11.47 -14.63 -14.55
N THR A 148 -11.11 -13.39 -14.21
CA THR A 148 -10.59 -12.39 -15.15
C THR A 148 -9.11 -12.06 -14.91
N GLY A 149 -8.40 -12.86 -14.13
CA GLY A 149 -7.01 -12.65 -13.75
C GLY A 149 -6.81 -11.58 -12.68
N GLY A 150 -7.87 -11.17 -11.97
CA GLY A 150 -7.79 -10.30 -10.79
C GLY A 150 -7.61 -11.10 -9.49
N ASP A 151 -7.34 -10.40 -8.40
CA ASP A 151 -7.18 -11.02 -7.08
C ASP A 151 -8.03 -10.34 -5.98
N CYS A 152 -9.08 -9.63 -6.40
CA CYS A 152 -9.97 -8.94 -5.46
C CYS A 152 -11.01 -9.87 -4.84
N TYR A 153 -11.51 -10.84 -5.60
CA TYR A 153 -12.58 -11.76 -5.19
C TYR A 153 -12.65 -12.96 -6.14
N TYR A 154 -13.32 -14.02 -5.71
CA TYR A 154 -13.39 -15.27 -6.47
C TYR A 154 -14.19 -15.13 -7.77
N LYS A 155 -15.41 -14.59 -7.70
CA LYS A 155 -16.31 -14.44 -8.85
C LYS A 155 -16.65 -12.99 -9.15
N SER A 156 -16.73 -12.66 -10.42
CA SER A 156 -17.30 -11.40 -10.87
C SER A 156 -18.82 -11.40 -10.81
N GLY A 157 -19.42 -10.22 -10.78
CA GLY A 157 -20.88 -10.02 -10.83
C GLY A 157 -21.19 -8.58 -11.19
N GLY A 158 -22.31 -8.34 -11.90
CA GLY A 158 -22.65 -7.03 -12.41
C GLY A 158 -22.61 -5.89 -11.39
N MET A 159 -23.13 -6.16 -10.18
CA MET A 159 -23.11 -5.14 -9.10
C MET A 159 -21.70 -4.87 -8.58
N ARG A 160 -20.84 -5.87 -8.53
CA ARG A 160 -19.44 -5.71 -8.09
C ARG A 160 -18.61 -4.97 -9.13
N ASN A 161 -18.77 -5.34 -10.40
CA ASN A 161 -18.11 -4.66 -11.51
C ASN A 161 -18.54 -3.18 -11.59
N LEU A 162 -19.82 -2.90 -11.34
CA LEU A 162 -20.32 -1.53 -11.26
C LEU A 162 -19.68 -0.77 -10.07
N TYR A 163 -19.60 -1.41 -8.91
CA TYR A 163 -18.92 -0.81 -7.75
C TYR A 163 -17.46 -0.48 -8.06
N ASP A 164 -16.71 -1.42 -8.64
CA ASP A 164 -15.30 -1.21 -9.00
C ASP A 164 -15.14 -0.06 -10.00
N ALA A 165 -15.99 0.02 -11.02
CA ALA A 165 -15.96 1.10 -12.01
C ALA A 165 -16.25 2.48 -11.37
N VAL A 166 -17.26 2.56 -10.49
CA VAL A 166 -17.58 3.81 -9.76
C VAL A 166 -16.46 4.17 -8.80
N TRP A 167 -15.89 3.18 -8.11
CA TRP A 167 -14.77 3.36 -7.19
C TRP A 167 -13.53 3.93 -7.91
N GLU A 168 -13.17 3.39 -9.08
CA GLU A 168 -12.06 3.89 -9.90
C GLU A 168 -12.30 5.33 -10.37
N GLN A 169 -13.50 5.62 -10.89
CA GLN A 169 -13.87 6.97 -11.32
C GLN A 169 -13.79 7.98 -10.19
N TYR A 170 -14.19 7.58 -9.00
CA TYR A 170 -14.12 8.43 -7.81
C TYR A 170 -12.66 8.76 -7.45
N TRP A 171 -11.80 7.76 -7.31
CA TRP A 171 -10.41 7.97 -6.89
C TRP A 171 -9.57 8.67 -7.95
N THR A 172 -9.82 8.44 -9.22
CA THR A 172 -9.18 9.18 -10.33
C THR A 172 -9.47 10.69 -10.25
N ARG A 173 -10.63 11.07 -9.73
CA ARG A 173 -11.04 12.48 -9.62
C ARG A 173 -10.88 13.06 -8.22
N TYR A 174 -10.55 12.27 -7.24
CA TYR A 174 -10.56 12.68 -5.83
C TYR A 174 -9.75 13.94 -5.57
N GLY A 175 -8.55 14.07 -6.13
CA GLY A 175 -7.68 15.23 -5.97
C GLY A 175 -8.25 16.55 -6.55
N THR A 176 -9.29 16.47 -7.41
CA THR A 176 -9.95 17.63 -8.01
C THR A 176 -11.29 17.98 -7.34
N LEU A 177 -11.77 17.11 -6.44
CA LEU A 177 -13.06 17.32 -5.77
C LEU A 177 -12.93 18.33 -4.62
N THR A 178 -13.97 19.14 -4.42
CA THR A 178 -14.10 19.92 -3.20
C THR A 178 -14.34 18.98 -2.00
N ALA A 179 -13.97 19.40 -0.80
CA ALA A 179 -14.11 18.56 0.40
C ALA A 179 -15.57 18.04 0.62
N PRO A 180 -16.64 18.86 0.44
CA PRO A 180 -18.02 18.36 0.53
C PRO A 180 -18.35 17.30 -0.53
N ALA A 181 -17.90 17.51 -1.79
CA ALA A 181 -18.12 16.54 -2.88
C ALA A 181 -17.38 15.22 -2.64
N GLY A 182 -16.13 15.28 -2.17
CA GLY A 182 -15.37 14.12 -1.76
C GLY A 182 -16.09 13.31 -0.68
N ARG A 183 -16.55 13.96 0.38
CA ARG A 183 -17.30 13.30 1.45
C ARG A 183 -18.62 12.69 0.98
N ALA A 184 -19.35 13.37 0.11
CA ALA A 184 -20.58 12.82 -0.48
C ALA A 184 -20.28 11.56 -1.32
N GLY A 185 -19.20 11.58 -2.11
CA GLY A 185 -18.74 10.42 -2.89
C GLY A 185 -18.37 9.23 -2.03
N GLU A 186 -17.65 9.44 -0.92
CA GLU A 186 -17.31 8.38 0.03
C GLU A 186 -18.54 7.74 0.66
N LEU A 187 -19.52 8.57 1.04
CA LEU A 187 -20.78 8.07 1.59
C LEU A 187 -21.58 7.26 0.55
N ALA A 188 -21.62 7.72 -0.70
CA ALA A 188 -22.27 7.02 -1.80
C ALA A 188 -21.59 5.66 -2.08
N LEU A 189 -20.26 5.63 -2.15
CA LEU A 189 -19.49 4.40 -2.29
C LEU A 189 -19.73 3.44 -1.12
N GLY A 190 -19.76 3.94 0.10
CA GLY A 190 -20.06 3.14 1.30
C GLY A 190 -21.47 2.54 1.28
N ALA A 191 -22.47 3.31 0.82
CA ALA A 191 -23.83 2.82 0.64
C ALA A 191 -23.90 1.76 -0.46
N MET A 192 -23.29 2.02 -1.61
CA MET A 192 -23.24 1.08 -2.73
C MET A 192 -22.56 -0.24 -2.36
N TRP A 193 -21.46 -0.19 -1.61
CA TRP A 193 -20.79 -1.38 -1.09
C TRP A 193 -21.71 -2.20 -0.16
N ARG A 194 -22.47 -1.54 0.74
CA ARG A 194 -23.41 -2.22 1.62
C ARG A 194 -24.54 -2.91 0.84
N VAL A 195 -25.10 -2.23 -0.15
CA VAL A 195 -26.13 -2.78 -1.04
C VAL A 195 -25.58 -3.97 -1.82
N SER A 196 -24.40 -3.82 -2.44
CA SER A 196 -23.72 -4.93 -3.14
C SER A 196 -23.57 -6.14 -2.22
N ARG A 197 -23.12 -5.93 -1.00
CA ARG A 197 -22.93 -6.99 0.01
C ARG A 197 -24.24 -7.72 0.37
N ILE A 198 -25.33 -6.98 0.52
CA ILE A 198 -26.65 -7.55 0.82
C ILE A 198 -27.14 -8.39 -0.36
N LEU A 199 -27.00 -7.89 -1.58
CA LEU A 199 -27.49 -8.56 -2.78
C LEU A 199 -26.66 -9.78 -3.19
N THR A 200 -25.36 -9.73 -2.96
CA THR A 200 -24.42 -10.81 -3.38
C THR A 200 -24.11 -11.80 -2.26
N GLY A 201 -24.44 -11.47 -1.00
CA GLY A 201 -24.05 -12.26 0.19
C GLY A 201 -22.55 -12.21 0.47
N ASP A 202 -21.78 -11.42 -0.28
CA ASP A 202 -20.32 -11.39 -0.20
C ASP A 202 -19.83 -10.32 0.79
N SER A 203 -19.09 -10.78 1.81
CA SER A 203 -18.50 -9.91 2.83
C SER A 203 -17.04 -9.53 2.53
N ILE A 204 -16.46 -10.04 1.44
CA ILE A 204 -15.07 -9.87 1.10
C ILE A 204 -14.87 -8.50 0.44
N SER A 205 -14.00 -7.69 0.98
CA SER A 205 -13.56 -6.44 0.38
C SER A 205 -12.46 -6.67 -0.66
N THR A 206 -12.21 -5.68 -1.50
CA THR A 206 -11.23 -5.72 -2.58
C THR A 206 -9.87 -6.26 -2.13
N GLY A 207 -9.44 -7.38 -2.68
CA GLY A 207 -8.17 -8.06 -2.40
C GLY A 207 -8.05 -8.71 -1.01
N SER A 208 -9.16 -8.80 -0.24
CA SER A 208 -9.14 -9.31 1.14
C SER A 208 -9.60 -10.78 1.22
N TRP A 209 -8.97 -11.64 0.46
CA TRP A 209 -9.26 -13.08 0.42
C TRP A 209 -7.97 -13.89 0.20
N HIS A 210 -8.05 -15.21 0.37
CA HIS A 210 -6.91 -16.13 0.25
C HIS A 210 -6.28 -16.23 -1.15
N GLY A 211 -6.95 -15.73 -2.19
CA GLY A 211 -6.47 -15.67 -3.57
C GLY A 211 -5.77 -14.36 -3.94
N ASN A 212 -5.45 -13.48 -2.97
CA ASN A 212 -4.66 -12.30 -3.26
C ASN A 212 -3.22 -12.69 -3.61
N GLU A 213 -2.81 -12.40 -4.84
CA GLU A 213 -1.50 -12.74 -5.41
C GLU A 213 -0.51 -11.57 -5.39
N THR A 214 -0.99 -10.35 -5.14
CA THR A 214 -0.19 -9.13 -5.31
C THR A 214 0.56 -8.75 -4.03
N VAL A 215 -0.13 -8.74 -2.88
CA VAL A 215 0.41 -8.13 -1.65
C VAL A 215 1.62 -8.88 -1.08
N TRP A 216 1.68 -10.19 -1.23
CA TRP A 216 2.82 -10.96 -0.75
C TRP A 216 4.05 -10.78 -1.65
N ARG A 217 3.85 -10.66 -2.97
CA ARG A 217 4.91 -10.39 -3.96
C ARG A 217 5.55 -9.03 -3.70
N MET A 218 4.74 -7.97 -3.60
CA MET A 218 5.19 -6.64 -3.21
C MET A 218 5.91 -6.64 -1.85
N THR A 219 5.47 -7.46 -0.91
CA THR A 219 6.15 -7.59 0.39
C THR A 219 7.51 -8.26 0.25
N LEU A 220 7.65 -9.27 -0.61
CA LEU A 220 8.93 -9.91 -0.88
C LEU A 220 9.91 -8.96 -1.58
N ASP A 221 9.45 -8.21 -2.57
CA ASP A 221 10.27 -7.19 -3.24
C ASP A 221 10.93 -6.21 -2.26
N LEU A 222 10.19 -5.78 -1.24
CA LEU A 222 10.72 -4.88 -0.20
C LEU A 222 11.59 -5.59 0.86
N ASN A 223 11.82 -6.88 0.72
CA ASN A 223 12.72 -7.68 1.55
C ASN A 223 13.88 -8.29 0.74
N HIS A 224 13.90 -8.02 -0.56
CA HIS A 224 14.95 -8.46 -1.48
C HIS A 224 16.18 -7.56 -1.32
#